data_5453a2010ace557698fc13530d11ede1
#
_entry.id   5453a2010ace557698fc13530d11ede1
#
_cell.length_a   1.000
_cell.length_b   1.000
_cell.length_c   1.000
_cell.angle_alpha   90.00
_cell.angle_beta   90.00
_cell.angle_gamma   90.00
#
_symmetry.space_group_name_H-M   'P 1'
#
loop_
_entity.id
_entity.type
_entity.pdbx_description
1 polymer ?
#
loop_
_entity_poly.entity_id
_entity_poly.type
_entity_poly.pdbx_seq_one_letter_code
_entity_poly.pdbx_strand_id
1 'polypeptide(L)'
;MPVINTHQNIAAFLDMLAVSEGTANHPLTKNRGYDVIVTGLDGKPEIFTDYSDHPFAHGRPAKVFNHRGEKSTASGRYQQLYLFWPHYRKQLALPDFSPLSQDRLAIQLIRERGALDDIR
;
A
#
# COMPACT_ATOMS: atom_id res chain seq x y z
N MET A 1 -8.98 -9.23 6.07
CA MET A 1 -10.05 -8.50 5.34
C MET A 1 -9.65 -7.05 5.15
N PRO A 2 -9.86 -6.46 3.95
CA PRO A 2 -9.70 -5.03 3.79
C PRO A 2 -10.77 -4.27 4.59
N VAL A 3 -10.51 -2.99 4.81
CA VAL A 3 -11.42 -2.13 5.57
C VAL A 3 -12.63 -1.73 4.74
N ILE A 4 -12.42 -1.54 3.43
CA ILE A 4 -13.48 -1.06 2.54
C ILE A 4 -14.64 -2.05 2.44
N ASN A 5 -15.87 -1.53 2.43
CA ASN A 5 -17.06 -2.35 2.14
C ASN A 5 -17.19 -2.48 0.62
N THR A 6 -16.92 -3.65 0.08
CA THR A 6 -16.91 -3.91 -1.34
C THR A 6 -17.36 -5.34 -1.63
N HIS A 7 -17.49 -5.69 -2.92
CA HIS A 7 -17.84 -7.04 -3.34
C HIS A 7 -16.85 -8.05 -2.73
N GLN A 8 -17.36 -9.20 -2.24
CA GLN A 8 -16.53 -10.17 -1.52
C GLN A 8 -15.35 -10.71 -2.34
N ASN A 9 -15.50 -10.83 -3.66
CA ASN A 9 -14.41 -11.30 -4.52
C ASN A 9 -13.31 -10.22 -4.65
N ILE A 10 -13.69 -8.96 -4.64
CA ILE A 10 -12.72 -7.86 -4.62
C ILE A 10 -11.99 -7.84 -3.29
N ALA A 11 -12.72 -8.01 -2.17
CA ALA A 11 -12.11 -8.09 -0.85
C ALA A 11 -11.11 -9.25 -0.77
N ALA A 12 -11.47 -10.42 -1.30
CA ALA A 12 -10.57 -11.58 -1.33
C ALA A 12 -9.33 -11.32 -2.20
N PHE A 13 -9.49 -10.62 -3.32
CA PHE A 13 -8.36 -10.25 -4.17
C PHE A 13 -7.41 -9.29 -3.45
N LEU A 14 -7.94 -8.30 -2.73
CA LEU A 14 -7.13 -7.38 -1.94
C LEU A 14 -6.38 -8.12 -0.82
N ASP A 15 -7.02 -9.09 -0.18
CA ASP A 15 -6.34 -9.93 0.82
C ASP A 15 -5.19 -10.73 0.18
N MET A 16 -5.41 -11.27 -1.01
CA MET A 16 -4.37 -12.00 -1.75
C MET A 16 -3.19 -11.08 -2.09
N LEU A 17 -3.45 -9.85 -2.53
CA LEU A 17 -2.40 -8.87 -2.80
C LEU A 17 -1.56 -8.60 -1.54
N ALA A 18 -2.22 -8.43 -0.39
CA ALA A 18 -1.52 -8.18 0.87
C ALA A 18 -0.64 -9.36 1.29
N VAL A 19 -1.09 -10.58 1.06
CA VAL A 19 -0.27 -11.77 1.30
C VAL A 19 0.92 -11.81 0.33
N SER A 20 0.67 -11.56 -0.95
CA SER A 20 1.71 -11.54 -1.99
C SER A 20 2.77 -10.47 -1.70
N GLU A 21 2.37 -9.30 -1.21
CA GLU A 21 3.30 -8.23 -0.84
C GLU A 21 3.99 -8.47 0.51
N GLY A 22 3.60 -9.51 1.25
CA GLY A 22 4.18 -9.84 2.54
C GLY A 22 3.75 -8.91 3.67
N THR A 23 2.70 -8.12 3.47
CA THR A 23 2.26 -7.14 4.46
C THR A 23 1.24 -7.70 5.45
N ALA A 24 0.30 -8.51 4.98
CA ALA A 24 -0.76 -9.06 5.83
C ALA A 24 -0.21 -9.87 7.01
N ASN A 25 0.90 -10.58 6.79
CA ASN A 25 1.55 -11.45 7.79
C ASN A 25 2.90 -10.89 8.24
N HIS A 26 3.15 -9.60 8.04
CA HIS A 26 4.40 -8.96 8.43
C HIS A 26 4.57 -9.05 9.96
N PRO A 27 5.78 -9.41 10.45
CA PRO A 27 5.97 -9.66 11.89
C PRO A 27 5.74 -8.43 12.79
N LEU A 28 5.88 -7.22 12.25
CA LEU A 28 5.70 -5.99 13.02
C LEU A 28 4.33 -5.35 12.84
N THR A 29 3.52 -5.79 11.87
CA THR A 29 2.26 -5.09 11.59
C THR A 29 1.32 -5.14 12.79
N LYS A 30 0.76 -3.97 13.11
CA LYS A 30 -0.27 -3.81 14.15
C LYS A 30 -1.63 -3.50 13.55
N ASN A 31 -1.74 -3.49 12.21
CA ASN A 31 -2.97 -3.13 11.53
C ASN A 31 -3.07 -3.84 10.17
N ARG A 32 -3.01 -5.15 10.17
CA ARG A 32 -3.28 -6.01 8.99
C ARG A 32 -2.47 -5.64 7.75
N GLY A 33 -1.28 -5.09 7.93
CA GLY A 33 -0.37 -4.70 6.85
C GLY A 33 -0.51 -3.26 6.39
N TYR A 34 -1.52 -2.52 6.81
CA TYR A 34 -1.70 -1.12 6.39
C TYR A 34 -0.57 -0.21 6.84
N ASP A 35 0.16 -0.58 7.89
CA ASP A 35 1.21 0.21 8.52
C ASP A 35 2.63 -0.20 8.10
N VAL A 36 2.78 -1.07 7.11
CA VAL A 36 4.08 -1.61 6.71
C VAL A 36 4.79 -0.69 5.72
N ILE A 37 6.08 -0.42 5.97
CA ILE A 37 6.98 0.25 5.04
C ILE A 37 7.87 -0.80 4.39
N VAL A 38 8.27 -0.57 3.13
CA VAL A 38 9.17 -1.48 2.41
C VAL A 38 10.42 -1.79 3.24
N THR A 39 10.83 -3.06 3.26
CA THR A 39 12.08 -3.46 3.91
C THR A 39 13.26 -3.11 3.02
N GLY A 40 14.22 -2.37 3.58
CA GLY A 40 15.44 -2.01 2.87
C GLY A 40 16.49 -3.12 2.89
N LEU A 41 17.66 -2.81 2.33
CA LEU A 41 18.79 -3.74 2.24
C LEU A 41 19.31 -4.16 3.61
N ASP A 42 19.11 -3.33 4.63
CA ASP A 42 19.48 -3.64 6.01
C ASP A 42 18.66 -4.78 6.61
N GLY A 43 17.62 -5.22 5.92
CA GLY A 43 16.74 -6.30 6.38
C GLY A 43 15.89 -5.95 7.59
N LYS A 44 15.89 -4.70 8.03
CA LYS A 44 15.14 -4.26 9.22
C LYS A 44 13.71 -3.94 8.82
N PRO A 45 12.71 -4.68 9.34
CA PRO A 45 11.32 -4.34 9.10
C PRO A 45 10.95 -3.02 9.78
N GLU A 46 10.02 -2.28 9.18
CA GLU A 46 9.59 -0.99 9.70
C GLU A 46 8.08 -0.81 9.50
N ILE A 47 7.44 -0.18 10.47
CA ILE A 47 6.04 0.24 10.36
C ILE A 47 5.93 1.73 10.62
N PHE A 48 4.82 2.33 10.20
CA PHE A 48 4.49 3.73 10.50
C PHE A 48 3.19 3.80 11.28
N THR A 49 2.98 4.92 11.97
CA THR A 49 1.79 5.12 12.82
C THR A 49 0.96 6.31 12.40
N ASP A 50 1.53 7.21 11.61
CA ASP A 50 0.85 8.42 11.13
C ASP A 50 0.29 8.18 9.74
N TYR A 51 -1.04 8.08 9.64
CA TYR A 51 -1.76 7.86 8.39
C TYR A 51 -2.22 9.17 7.73
N SER A 52 -1.79 10.34 8.22
CA SER A 52 -2.25 11.62 7.66
C SER A 52 -1.79 11.84 6.22
N ASP A 53 -0.68 11.22 5.82
CA ASP A 53 -0.17 11.26 4.45
C ASP A 53 0.67 10.01 4.17
N HIS A 54 1.06 9.81 2.90
CA HIS A 54 1.99 8.74 2.55
C HIS A 54 3.28 8.91 3.37
N PRO A 55 3.86 7.81 3.91
CA PRO A 55 5.05 7.93 4.77
C PRO A 55 6.23 8.64 4.13
N PHE A 56 6.34 8.65 2.81
CA PHE A 56 7.44 9.30 2.09
C PHE A 56 7.07 10.69 1.56
N ALA A 57 5.92 11.25 1.94
CA ALA A 57 5.44 12.53 1.44
C ALA A 57 6.21 13.74 1.99
N HIS A 58 6.90 13.59 3.12
CA HIS A 58 7.51 14.70 3.84
C HIS A 58 9.04 14.58 3.91
N GLY A 59 9.66 14.17 2.80
CA GLY A 59 11.11 14.18 2.68
C GLY A 59 11.82 12.95 3.23
N ARG A 60 11.09 11.93 3.67
CA ARG A 60 11.74 10.67 4.09
C ARG A 60 12.47 10.07 2.88
N PRO A 61 13.77 9.73 3.00
CA PRO A 61 14.51 9.15 1.88
C PRO A 61 13.97 7.77 1.51
N ALA A 62 13.89 7.49 0.20
CA ALA A 62 13.54 6.15 -0.28
C ALA A 62 14.55 5.13 0.23
N LYS A 63 14.09 3.89 0.45
CA LYS A 63 14.94 2.82 1.00
C LYS A 63 15.65 2.07 -0.12
N VAL A 64 16.96 1.92 0.01
CA VAL A 64 17.76 1.04 -0.87
C VAL A 64 17.36 -0.41 -0.56
N PHE A 65 16.92 -1.16 -1.57
CA PHE A 65 16.45 -2.52 -1.37
C PHE A 65 17.29 -3.61 -2.04
N ASN A 66 18.29 -3.24 -2.85
CA ASN A 66 19.19 -4.20 -3.46
C ASN A 66 20.62 -3.65 -3.58
N HIS A 67 21.56 -4.53 -3.96
CA HIS A 67 22.97 -4.18 -4.06
C HIS A 67 23.31 -3.26 -5.23
N ARG A 68 22.37 -3.04 -6.16
CA ARG A 68 22.53 -2.10 -7.27
C ARG A 68 22.19 -0.66 -6.86
N GLY A 69 21.78 -0.45 -5.60
CA GLY A 69 21.42 0.86 -5.10
C GLY A 69 20.02 1.32 -5.51
N GLU A 70 19.19 0.44 -6.03
CA GLU A 70 17.81 0.78 -6.36
C GLU A 70 17.01 1.07 -5.09
N LYS A 71 16.11 2.06 -5.17
CA LYS A 71 15.37 2.58 -4.03
C LYS A 71 13.88 2.39 -4.21
N SER A 72 13.16 2.27 -3.08
CA SER A 72 11.71 2.15 -3.09
C SER A 72 11.07 3.01 -2.01
N THR A 73 9.86 3.51 -2.31
CA THR A 73 8.99 4.22 -1.38
C THR A 73 7.71 3.43 -1.10
N ALA A 74 7.69 2.14 -1.41
CA ALA A 74 6.51 1.30 -1.25
C ALA A 74 6.04 1.29 0.20
N SER A 75 4.76 1.54 0.41
CA SER A 75 4.19 1.67 1.75
C SER A 75 2.76 1.16 1.79
N GLY A 76 2.32 0.74 2.98
CA GLY A 76 0.97 0.30 3.23
C GLY A 76 0.74 -1.15 2.85
N ARG A 77 -0.52 -1.57 2.93
CA ARG A 77 -0.93 -2.96 2.77
C ARG A 77 -0.62 -3.49 1.37
N TYR A 78 -0.69 -2.62 0.36
CA TYR A 78 -0.49 -2.99 -1.06
C TYR A 78 0.82 -2.44 -1.62
N GLN A 79 1.70 -1.92 -0.78
CA GLN A 79 3.02 -1.42 -1.15
C GLN A 79 2.95 -0.38 -2.27
N GLN A 80 2.18 0.66 -2.02
CA GLN A 80 1.92 1.75 -2.96
C GLN A 80 3.08 2.75 -2.96
N LEU A 81 3.56 3.10 -4.17
CA LEU A 81 4.71 3.99 -4.33
C LEU A 81 4.30 5.45 -4.17
N TYR A 82 5.15 6.24 -3.51
CA TYR A 82 4.91 7.68 -3.38
C TYR A 82 4.80 8.39 -4.74
N LEU A 83 5.55 7.93 -5.75
CA LEU A 83 5.53 8.52 -7.10
C LEU A 83 4.10 8.69 -7.65
N PHE A 84 3.21 7.73 -7.38
CA PHE A 84 1.84 7.73 -7.87
C PHE A 84 0.85 8.39 -6.90
N TRP A 85 1.24 8.60 -5.65
CA TRP A 85 0.33 9.03 -4.59
C TRP A 85 -0.29 10.41 -4.81
N PRO A 86 0.48 11.49 -5.16
CA PRO A 86 -0.12 12.82 -5.32
C PRO A 86 -1.21 12.85 -6.39
N HIS A 87 -1.00 12.16 -7.51
CA HIS A 87 -1.97 12.10 -8.61
C HIS A 87 -3.26 11.43 -8.16
N TYR A 88 -3.18 10.24 -7.56
CA TYR A 88 -4.36 9.47 -7.16
C TYR A 88 -5.05 10.09 -5.95
N ARG A 89 -4.30 10.66 -5.05
CA ARG A 89 -4.88 11.40 -3.93
C ARG A 89 -5.82 12.49 -4.42
N LYS A 90 -5.39 13.25 -5.43
CA LYS A 90 -6.21 14.30 -6.03
C LYS A 90 -7.38 13.73 -6.81
N GLN A 91 -7.14 12.75 -7.66
CA GLN A 91 -8.16 12.14 -8.53
C GLN A 91 -9.31 11.53 -7.71
N LEU A 92 -8.99 10.85 -6.63
CA LEU A 92 -9.95 10.14 -5.80
C LEU A 92 -10.42 10.95 -4.59
N ALA A 93 -9.90 12.18 -4.42
CA ALA A 93 -10.18 13.03 -3.26
C ALA A 93 -9.89 12.30 -1.94
N LEU A 94 -8.75 11.62 -1.85
CA LEU A 94 -8.38 10.90 -0.64
C LEU A 94 -7.87 11.87 0.42
N PRO A 95 -8.46 11.88 1.64
CA PRO A 95 -8.07 12.85 2.66
C PRO A 95 -6.73 12.54 3.32
N ASP A 96 -6.31 11.27 3.26
CA ASP A 96 -5.16 10.76 4.00
C ASP A 96 -4.68 9.45 3.39
N PHE A 97 -3.71 8.80 4.05
CA PHE A 97 -3.21 7.47 3.68
C PHE A 97 -3.75 6.39 4.63
N SER A 98 -4.99 6.57 5.11
CA SER A 98 -5.67 5.61 5.99
C SER A 98 -5.92 4.27 5.30
N PRO A 99 -6.25 3.22 6.06
CA PRO A 99 -6.64 1.94 5.48
C PRO A 99 -7.70 2.05 4.38
N LEU A 100 -8.75 2.83 4.60
CA LEU A 100 -9.79 3.02 3.59
C LEU A 100 -9.24 3.67 2.32
N SER A 101 -8.41 4.71 2.45
CA SER A 101 -7.78 5.38 1.31
C SER A 101 -6.87 4.42 0.54
N GLN A 102 -6.11 3.59 1.24
CA GLN A 102 -5.26 2.57 0.61
C GLN A 102 -6.09 1.57 -0.18
N ASP A 103 -7.21 1.09 0.37
CA ASP A 103 -8.11 0.17 -0.32
C ASP A 103 -8.70 0.82 -1.58
N ARG A 104 -9.14 2.08 -1.48
CA ARG A 104 -9.73 2.82 -2.61
C ARG A 104 -8.70 2.99 -3.74
N LEU A 105 -7.46 3.31 -3.40
CA LEU A 105 -6.38 3.43 -4.38
C LEU A 105 -6.11 2.10 -5.06
N ALA A 106 -6.06 1.01 -4.30
CA ALA A 106 -5.83 -0.32 -4.85
C ALA A 106 -6.93 -0.72 -5.84
N ILE A 107 -8.20 -0.47 -5.51
CA ILE A 107 -9.33 -0.75 -6.39
C ILE A 107 -9.24 0.08 -7.67
N GLN A 108 -8.83 1.35 -7.57
CA GLN A 108 -8.66 2.21 -8.74
C GLN A 108 -7.57 1.68 -9.69
N LEU A 109 -6.46 1.21 -9.15
CA LEU A 109 -5.38 0.63 -9.95
C LEU A 109 -5.85 -0.65 -10.64
N ILE A 110 -6.63 -1.49 -9.97
CA ILE A 110 -7.23 -2.68 -10.55
C ILE A 110 -8.18 -2.29 -11.70
N ARG A 111 -9.00 -1.27 -11.49
CA ARG A 111 -9.95 -0.76 -12.49
C ARG A 111 -9.21 -0.28 -13.75
N GLU A 112 -8.14 0.46 -13.58
CA GLU A 112 -7.35 0.99 -14.70
C GLU A 112 -6.70 -0.11 -15.53
N ARG A 113 -6.42 -1.26 -14.92
CA ARG A 113 -5.89 -2.44 -15.62
C ARG A 113 -6.99 -3.26 -16.29
N GLY A 114 -8.25 -2.85 -16.18
CA GLY A 114 -9.38 -3.56 -16.78
C GLY A 114 -9.73 -4.88 -16.11
N ALA A 115 -9.19 -5.15 -14.90
CA ALA A 115 -9.37 -6.44 -14.23
C ALA A 115 -10.54 -6.48 -13.26
N LEU A 116 -11.17 -5.34 -12.96
CA LEU A 116 -12.20 -5.25 -11.92
C LEU A 116 -13.41 -6.13 -12.22
N ASP A 117 -13.89 -6.13 -13.46
CA ASP A 117 -15.05 -6.94 -13.85
C ASP A 117 -14.74 -8.43 -13.84
N ASP A 118 -13.49 -8.80 -14.15
CA ASP A 118 -13.06 -10.20 -14.13
C ASP A 118 -13.01 -10.75 -12.69
N ILE A 119 -12.76 -9.88 -11.71
CA ILE A 119 -12.68 -10.26 -10.30
C ILE A 119 -14.09 -10.45 -9.71
N ARG A 120 -15.02 -9.61 -10.11
CA ARG A 120 -16.39 -9.70 -9.62
C ARG A 120 -17.05 -10.99 -10.08
#